data_2d955d1e47071596363277c0c646d575
#
_entry.id   2d955d1e47071596363277c0c646d575
#
_cell.length_a   1.000
_cell.length_b   1.000
_cell.length_c   1.000
_cell.angle_alpha   90.00
_cell.angle_beta   90.00
_cell.angle_gamma   90.00
#
_symmetry.space_group_name_H-M   'P 1'
#
loop_
_entity.id
_entity.type
_entity.pdbx_description
1 polymer ?
#
loop_
_entity_poly.entity_id
_entity_poly.type
_entity_poly.pdbx_seq_one_letter_code
_entity_poly.pdbx_strand_id
1 'polypeptide(L)'
;MKSMRIAGRRGRKLVMLTAYDYPTARLVDEVGVDLILVGDSLGMVVLGYETTAPVTMQEMLHHTRAVRRAVRRALVIADLPLASLRRGVAAVRDAERLVREIGCDGVKVEWRPGILAIVAAMVKRRIPVLGHVGLTPQLVTEPSGFRVQGRRAEEALTILRQALELERTGCFGVVLECVPDRVAALITRRLKIPTIGIGAGADCDGQVLVLHDLLGLHHGRAARFVKQYARVGEAITRAVTAYRDDVRSGRYPSVKHAYSIADEEFRRLQRLLRRNR
;
A
#
# COMPACT_ATOMS: atom_id res chain seq x y z
N MET A 1 -1.31 -21.26 13.09
CA MET A 1 -1.83 -20.13 12.31
C MET A 1 -3.15 -19.69 12.92
N LYS A 2 -3.20 -18.45 13.47
CA LYS A 2 -4.47 -17.86 13.91
C LYS A 2 -5.39 -17.81 12.70
N SER A 3 -6.59 -18.39 12.80
CA SER A 3 -7.65 -18.24 11.80
C SER A 3 -7.86 -16.74 11.59
N MET A 4 -7.56 -16.22 10.40
CA MET A 4 -7.70 -14.81 10.08
C MET A 4 -9.19 -14.49 9.91
N ARG A 5 -9.91 -14.47 11.04
CA ARG A 5 -11.26 -13.91 11.14
C ARG A 5 -11.10 -12.42 11.41
N ILE A 6 -11.09 -11.63 10.36
CA ILE A 6 -11.16 -10.18 10.51
C ILE A 6 -12.55 -9.85 11.05
N ALA A 7 -12.61 -9.34 12.28
CA ALA A 7 -13.87 -9.10 12.99
C ALA A 7 -14.56 -7.80 12.52
N GLY A 8 -14.84 -7.68 11.22
CA GLY A 8 -15.47 -6.49 10.63
C GLY A 8 -16.99 -6.39 10.80
N ARG A 9 -17.67 -7.43 11.29
CA ARG A 9 -19.16 -7.47 11.32
C ARG A 9 -19.82 -7.15 12.67
N ARG A 10 -19.09 -6.62 13.66
CA ARG A 10 -19.65 -6.23 14.97
C ARG A 10 -19.42 -4.74 15.26
N GLY A 11 -20.04 -3.87 14.48
CA GLY A 11 -20.17 -2.44 14.83
C GLY A 11 -18.94 -1.55 14.62
N ARG A 12 -17.72 -2.10 14.41
CA ARG A 12 -16.50 -1.34 14.14
C ARG A 12 -16.04 -1.54 12.69
N LYS A 13 -15.89 -0.44 11.96
CA LYS A 13 -15.32 -0.47 10.60
C LYS A 13 -13.84 -0.81 10.65
N LEU A 14 -13.40 -1.64 9.70
CA LEU A 14 -11.97 -1.95 9.51
C LEU A 14 -11.26 -0.75 8.87
N VAL A 15 -10.09 -0.44 9.38
CA VAL A 15 -9.23 0.61 8.84
C VAL A 15 -8.02 -0.05 8.19
N MET A 16 -7.85 0.21 6.90
CA MET A 16 -6.70 -0.25 6.11
C MET A 16 -6.01 0.94 5.47
N LEU A 17 -4.68 0.98 5.49
CA LEU A 17 -3.87 1.97 4.79
C LEU A 17 -2.73 1.29 4.05
N THR A 18 -2.28 1.89 2.96
CA THR A 18 -1.03 1.43 2.34
C THR A 18 0.18 1.93 3.11
N ALA A 19 1.29 1.18 3.05
CA ALA A 19 2.61 1.65 3.43
C ALA A 19 3.67 0.92 2.59
N TYR A 20 4.81 1.58 2.34
CA TYR A 20 5.80 1.07 1.40
C TYR A 20 7.24 1.09 1.93
N ASP A 21 7.47 1.65 3.11
CA ASP A 21 8.77 1.75 3.76
C ASP A 21 8.67 1.55 5.28
N TYR A 22 9.82 1.44 5.94
CA TYR A 22 9.88 1.21 7.38
C TYR A 22 9.30 2.36 8.21
N PRO A 23 9.71 3.64 8.04
CA PRO A 23 9.24 4.71 8.90
C PRO A 23 7.74 4.98 8.77
N THR A 24 7.19 4.99 7.56
CA THR A 24 5.75 5.22 7.36
C THR A 24 4.92 4.05 7.87
N ALA A 25 5.36 2.80 7.63
CA ALA A 25 4.67 1.62 8.14
C ALA A 25 4.62 1.59 9.67
N ARG A 26 5.71 2.01 10.34
CA ARG A 26 5.75 2.11 11.79
C ARG A 26 4.74 3.12 12.33
N LEU A 27 4.68 4.32 11.74
CA LEU A 27 3.70 5.34 12.14
C LEU A 27 2.26 4.85 11.95
N VAL A 28 1.97 4.19 10.83
CA VAL A 28 0.65 3.63 10.53
C VAL A 28 0.28 2.50 11.52
N ASP A 29 1.22 1.64 11.91
CA ASP A 29 0.98 0.57 12.89
C ASP A 29 0.75 1.12 14.31
N GLU A 30 1.50 2.16 14.70
CA GLU A 30 1.41 2.78 16.03
C GLU A 30 0.04 3.41 16.29
N VAL A 31 -0.65 3.96 15.28
CA VAL A 31 -2.00 4.53 15.42
C VAL A 31 -3.10 3.46 15.47
N GLY A 32 -2.76 2.19 15.27
CA GLY A 32 -3.68 1.07 15.48
C GLY A 32 -4.65 0.80 14.34
N VAL A 33 -4.23 0.96 13.08
CA VAL A 33 -4.99 0.45 11.92
C VAL A 33 -5.09 -1.07 11.98
N ASP A 34 -6.12 -1.64 11.37
CA ASP A 34 -6.35 -3.08 11.40
C ASP A 34 -5.48 -3.83 10.38
N LEU A 35 -5.27 -3.21 9.20
CA LEU A 35 -4.49 -3.80 8.11
C LEU A 35 -3.56 -2.76 7.48
N ILE A 36 -2.39 -3.21 7.06
CA ILE A 36 -1.46 -2.45 6.23
C ILE A 36 -1.29 -3.19 4.91
N LEU A 37 -1.53 -2.47 3.80
CA LEU A 37 -1.37 -2.98 2.45
C LEU A 37 -0.04 -2.51 1.87
N VAL A 38 0.81 -3.43 1.48
CA VAL A 38 1.89 -3.14 0.53
C VAL A 38 1.30 -3.35 -0.86
N GLY A 39 0.71 -2.27 -1.38
CA GLY A 39 0.02 -2.29 -2.67
C GLY A 39 0.97 -2.04 -3.84
N ASP A 40 0.66 -2.58 -5.01
CA ASP A 40 1.39 -2.27 -6.24
C ASP A 40 1.17 -0.82 -6.72
N SER A 41 0.25 -0.08 -6.09
CA SER A 41 0.19 1.38 -6.15
C SER A 41 1.52 2.07 -5.81
N LEU A 42 2.48 1.36 -5.13
CA LEU A 42 3.86 1.83 -4.97
C LEU A 42 4.52 2.20 -6.31
N GLY A 43 4.14 1.53 -7.39
CA GLY A 43 4.63 1.87 -8.73
C GLY A 43 4.37 3.32 -9.08
N MET A 44 3.16 3.80 -8.79
CA MET A 44 2.75 5.17 -9.12
C MET A 44 3.25 6.19 -8.09
N VAL A 45 3.09 5.91 -6.79
CA VAL A 45 3.31 6.93 -5.73
C VAL A 45 4.72 6.92 -5.16
N VAL A 46 5.51 5.88 -5.40
CA VAL A 46 6.90 5.75 -4.90
C VAL A 46 7.91 5.66 -6.04
N LEU A 47 7.61 4.85 -7.07
CA LEU A 47 8.55 4.57 -8.16
C LEU A 47 8.35 5.51 -9.37
N GLY A 48 7.24 6.27 -9.42
CA GLY A 48 6.97 7.23 -10.50
C GLY A 48 6.51 6.60 -11.81
N TYR A 49 5.99 5.36 -11.78
CA TYR A 49 5.36 4.75 -12.95
C TYR A 49 3.99 5.40 -13.24
N GLU A 50 3.57 5.41 -14.49
CA GLU A 50 2.25 5.95 -14.87
C GLU A 50 1.09 5.04 -14.43
N THR A 51 1.33 3.74 -14.32
CA THR A 51 0.34 2.73 -13.88
C THR A 51 0.99 1.71 -12.96
N THR A 52 0.20 0.82 -12.36
CA THR A 52 0.70 -0.27 -11.51
C THR A 52 1.23 -1.47 -12.33
N ALA A 53 0.89 -1.56 -13.60
CA ALA A 53 1.20 -2.72 -14.44
C ALA A 53 2.70 -3.08 -14.56
N PRO A 54 3.65 -2.13 -14.57
CA PRO A 54 5.08 -2.43 -14.62
C PRO A 54 5.68 -2.99 -13.33
N VAL A 55 4.97 -2.89 -12.20
CA VAL A 55 5.50 -3.32 -10.90
C VAL A 55 5.91 -4.79 -10.93
N THR A 56 7.14 -5.04 -10.52
CA THR A 56 7.75 -6.37 -10.50
C THR A 56 7.58 -7.06 -9.14
N MET A 57 7.71 -8.37 -9.12
CA MET A 57 7.73 -9.11 -7.86
C MET A 57 8.94 -8.77 -6.99
N GLN A 58 10.06 -8.37 -7.56
CA GLN A 58 11.25 -7.95 -6.81
C GLN A 58 10.99 -6.65 -6.03
N GLU A 59 10.34 -5.67 -6.65
CA GLU A 59 9.94 -4.43 -5.98
C GLU A 59 8.95 -4.73 -4.85
N MET A 60 7.94 -5.58 -5.10
CA MET A 60 7.00 -5.99 -4.07
C MET A 60 7.70 -6.65 -2.87
N LEU A 61 8.65 -7.56 -3.12
CA LEU A 61 9.43 -8.21 -2.06
C LEU A 61 10.29 -7.21 -1.29
N HIS A 62 10.92 -6.24 -1.98
CA HIS A 62 11.76 -5.22 -1.38
C HIS A 62 10.98 -4.37 -0.38
N HIS A 63 9.88 -3.77 -0.85
CA HIS A 63 9.02 -2.91 -0.03
C HIS A 63 8.33 -3.68 1.09
N THR A 64 7.84 -4.89 0.80
CA THR A 64 7.18 -5.72 1.80
C THR A 64 8.12 -6.10 2.95
N ARG A 65 9.39 -6.40 2.68
CA ARG A 65 10.39 -6.65 3.75
C ARG A 65 10.58 -5.43 4.65
N ALA A 66 10.62 -4.24 4.08
CA ALA A 66 10.75 -3.00 4.85
C ALA A 66 9.55 -2.79 5.77
N VAL A 67 8.34 -2.90 5.23
CA VAL A 67 7.07 -2.76 5.98
C VAL A 67 6.98 -3.83 7.06
N ARG A 68 7.24 -5.11 6.74
CA ARG A 68 7.10 -6.21 7.72
C ARG A 68 8.00 -6.02 8.94
N ARG A 69 9.21 -5.49 8.77
CA ARG A 69 10.10 -5.18 9.90
C ARG A 69 9.54 -4.10 10.84
N ALA A 70 8.72 -3.20 10.33
CA ALA A 70 8.15 -2.09 11.10
C ALA A 70 6.89 -2.47 11.87
N VAL A 71 6.06 -3.35 11.29
CA VAL A 71 4.69 -3.64 11.76
C VAL A 71 4.69 -4.70 12.85
N ARG A 72 3.96 -4.43 13.95
CA ARG A 72 3.85 -5.32 15.11
C ARG A 72 2.41 -5.72 15.44
N ARG A 73 1.41 -4.90 15.07
CA ARG A 73 0.00 -5.05 15.47
C ARG A 73 -0.91 -5.34 14.28
N ALA A 74 -0.83 -4.53 13.24
CA ALA A 74 -1.66 -4.65 12.05
C ALA A 74 -1.35 -5.94 11.28
N LEU A 75 -2.32 -6.44 10.54
CA LEU A 75 -2.10 -7.49 9.55
C LEU A 75 -1.43 -6.89 8.30
N VAL A 76 -0.35 -7.49 7.85
CA VAL A 76 0.35 -7.07 6.62
C VAL A 76 -0.12 -7.91 5.45
N ILE A 77 -0.75 -7.24 4.48
CA ILE A 77 -1.18 -7.82 3.21
C ILE A 77 -0.28 -7.26 2.10
N ALA A 78 0.18 -8.10 1.20
CA ALA A 78 0.98 -7.66 0.05
C ALA A 78 0.29 -8.02 -1.27
N ASP A 79 0.35 -7.12 -2.25
CA ASP A 79 -0.17 -7.40 -3.58
C ASP A 79 0.70 -8.41 -4.33
N LEU A 80 0.04 -9.27 -5.10
CA LEU A 80 0.70 -9.98 -6.18
C LEU A 80 0.61 -9.09 -7.43
N PRO A 81 1.75 -8.63 -7.98
CA PRO A 81 1.76 -7.76 -9.13
C PRO A 81 1.30 -8.49 -10.40
N LEU A 82 0.87 -7.74 -11.41
CA LEU A 82 0.38 -8.26 -12.68
C LEU A 82 1.32 -9.30 -13.30
N ALA A 83 2.63 -9.03 -13.25
CA ALA A 83 3.66 -9.93 -13.79
C ALA A 83 3.64 -11.34 -13.16
N SER A 84 3.36 -11.44 -11.84
CA SER A 84 3.16 -12.72 -11.15
C SER A 84 1.87 -13.40 -11.60
N LEU A 85 0.75 -12.67 -11.63
CA LEU A 85 -0.56 -13.23 -11.96
C LEU A 85 -0.64 -13.73 -13.41
N ARG A 86 0.10 -13.14 -14.36
CA ARG A 86 0.22 -13.61 -15.75
C ARG A 86 0.83 -15.00 -15.87
N ARG A 87 1.56 -15.44 -14.87
CA ARG A 87 2.20 -16.78 -14.83
C ARG A 87 1.24 -17.90 -14.38
N GLY A 88 -0.05 -17.57 -14.19
CA GLY A 88 -1.07 -18.53 -13.78
C GLY A 88 -0.76 -19.12 -12.39
N VAL A 89 -0.94 -20.43 -12.23
CA VAL A 89 -0.74 -21.12 -10.94
C VAL A 89 0.71 -21.01 -10.42
N ALA A 90 1.69 -20.67 -11.27
CA ALA A 90 3.07 -20.40 -10.83
C ALA A 90 3.16 -19.18 -9.89
N ALA A 91 2.17 -18.24 -9.93
CA ALA A 91 2.05 -17.14 -8.98
C ALA A 91 1.94 -17.58 -7.51
N VAL A 92 1.55 -18.84 -7.26
CA VAL A 92 1.49 -19.41 -5.91
C VAL A 92 2.84 -19.39 -5.21
N ARG A 93 3.94 -19.60 -5.96
CA ARG A 93 5.31 -19.53 -5.41
C ARG A 93 5.65 -18.10 -4.94
N ASP A 94 5.21 -17.10 -5.68
CA ASP A 94 5.41 -15.69 -5.31
C ASP A 94 4.61 -15.36 -4.03
N ALA A 95 3.38 -15.87 -3.91
CA ALA A 95 2.58 -15.75 -2.70
C ALA A 95 3.22 -16.47 -1.50
N GLU A 96 3.81 -17.65 -1.71
CA GLU A 96 4.55 -18.37 -0.68
C GLU A 96 5.76 -17.59 -0.18
N ARG A 97 6.49 -16.91 -1.08
CA ARG A 97 7.61 -16.04 -0.70
C ARG A 97 7.16 -14.88 0.18
N LEU A 98 6.05 -14.22 -0.16
CA LEU A 98 5.49 -13.15 0.67
C LEU A 98 5.08 -13.64 2.05
N VAL A 99 4.35 -14.75 2.13
CA VAL A 99 3.77 -15.23 3.39
C VAL A 99 4.79 -15.98 4.24
N ARG A 100 5.58 -16.89 3.66
CA ARG A 100 6.46 -17.77 4.43
C ARG A 100 7.86 -17.22 4.64
N GLU A 101 8.44 -16.54 3.63
CA GLU A 101 9.81 -16.00 3.75
C GLU A 101 9.82 -14.62 4.39
N ILE A 102 8.83 -13.75 4.04
CA ILE A 102 8.77 -12.37 4.57
C ILE A 102 7.88 -12.30 5.82
N GLY A 103 6.88 -13.16 5.93
CA GLY A 103 5.98 -13.22 7.07
C GLY A 103 4.77 -12.30 6.94
N CYS A 104 4.29 -12.05 5.70
CA CYS A 104 2.99 -11.40 5.49
C CYS A 104 1.86 -12.27 6.01
N ASP A 105 0.79 -11.63 6.46
CA ASP A 105 -0.40 -12.32 6.95
C ASP A 105 -1.31 -12.79 5.82
N GLY A 106 -1.15 -12.23 4.61
CA GLY A 106 -1.88 -12.64 3.41
C GLY A 106 -1.40 -11.91 2.16
N VAL A 107 -2.02 -12.26 1.03
CA VAL A 107 -1.77 -11.60 -0.26
C VAL A 107 -3.06 -11.03 -0.83
N LYS A 108 -2.97 -9.93 -1.63
CA LYS A 108 -4.10 -9.41 -2.40
C LYS A 108 -3.97 -9.80 -3.86
N VAL A 109 -5.09 -10.12 -4.50
CA VAL A 109 -5.17 -10.42 -5.92
C VAL A 109 -6.34 -9.70 -6.57
N GLU A 110 -6.13 -9.11 -7.74
CA GLU A 110 -7.16 -8.46 -8.52
C GLU A 110 -7.89 -9.46 -9.40
N TRP A 111 -9.20 -9.24 -9.56
CA TRP A 111 -10.03 -10.04 -10.46
C TRP A 111 -9.52 -9.95 -11.90
N ARG A 112 -9.42 -11.11 -12.51
CA ARG A 112 -9.13 -11.29 -13.95
C ARG A 112 -9.59 -12.68 -14.40
N PRO A 113 -9.76 -12.93 -15.69
CA PRO A 113 -10.02 -14.28 -16.20
C PRO A 113 -8.97 -15.28 -15.70
N GLY A 114 -9.44 -16.42 -15.16
CA GLY A 114 -8.58 -17.48 -14.63
C GLY A 114 -8.07 -17.28 -13.19
N ILE A 115 -8.39 -16.17 -12.52
CA ILE A 115 -7.92 -15.88 -11.15
C ILE A 115 -8.39 -16.91 -10.13
N LEU A 116 -9.58 -17.48 -10.29
CA LEU A 116 -10.15 -18.44 -9.34
C LEU A 116 -9.29 -19.69 -9.17
N ALA A 117 -8.69 -20.19 -10.25
CA ALA A 117 -7.78 -21.32 -10.19
C ALA A 117 -6.51 -21.00 -9.37
N ILE A 118 -5.99 -19.78 -9.51
CA ILE A 118 -4.84 -19.28 -8.77
C ILE A 118 -5.20 -19.15 -7.29
N VAL A 119 -6.32 -18.53 -6.97
CA VAL A 119 -6.83 -18.37 -5.60
C VAL A 119 -7.05 -19.74 -4.95
N ALA A 120 -7.72 -20.67 -5.63
CA ALA A 120 -7.95 -22.02 -5.12
C ALA A 120 -6.62 -22.74 -4.79
N ALA A 121 -5.61 -22.61 -5.65
CA ALA A 121 -4.29 -23.18 -5.43
C ALA A 121 -3.57 -22.55 -4.21
N MET A 122 -3.73 -21.24 -3.99
CA MET A 122 -3.19 -20.54 -2.81
C MET A 122 -3.91 -20.99 -1.53
N VAL A 123 -5.25 -21.01 -1.54
CA VAL A 123 -6.08 -21.43 -0.39
C VAL A 123 -5.78 -22.87 -0.01
N LYS A 124 -5.64 -23.78 -0.98
CA LYS A 124 -5.22 -25.17 -0.74
C LYS A 124 -3.88 -25.25 0.00
N ARG A 125 -2.98 -24.31 -0.23
CA ARG A 125 -1.69 -24.19 0.45
C ARG A 125 -1.74 -23.34 1.74
N ARG A 126 -2.95 -23.01 2.20
CA ARG A 126 -3.21 -22.22 3.40
C ARG A 126 -2.61 -20.80 3.34
N ILE A 127 -2.53 -20.22 2.16
CA ILE A 127 -2.17 -18.82 1.95
C ILE A 127 -3.46 -18.02 2.04
N PRO A 128 -3.60 -17.07 2.98
CA PRO A 128 -4.78 -16.21 3.05
C PRO A 128 -4.81 -15.23 1.87
N VAL A 129 -5.98 -15.13 1.22
CA VAL A 129 -6.15 -14.30 0.03
C VAL A 129 -7.23 -13.25 0.25
N LEU A 130 -6.90 -11.99 0.02
CA LEU A 130 -7.81 -10.86 -0.12
C LEU A 130 -8.12 -10.69 -1.61
N GLY A 131 -9.37 -10.88 -2.01
CA GLY A 131 -9.81 -10.65 -3.38
C GLY A 131 -10.00 -9.14 -3.66
N HIS A 132 -10.07 -8.76 -4.94
CA HIS A 132 -10.32 -7.39 -5.35
C HIS A 132 -11.16 -7.38 -6.62
N VAL A 133 -12.28 -6.63 -6.61
CA VAL A 133 -13.21 -6.47 -7.73
C VAL A 133 -13.60 -5.00 -7.93
N GLY A 134 -14.24 -4.71 -9.05
CA GLY A 134 -14.56 -3.36 -9.49
C GLY A 134 -13.49 -2.85 -10.45
N LEU A 135 -12.93 -1.68 -10.21
CA LEU A 135 -11.74 -1.23 -10.92
C LEU A 135 -10.58 -2.15 -10.53
N THR A 136 -9.86 -2.63 -11.52
CA THR A 136 -8.65 -3.46 -11.36
C THR A 136 -7.47 -2.71 -12.00
N PRO A 137 -6.73 -1.89 -11.23
CA PRO A 137 -5.65 -1.03 -11.73
C PRO A 137 -4.59 -1.76 -12.55
N GLN A 138 -4.31 -3.02 -12.24
CA GLN A 138 -3.34 -3.85 -12.98
C GLN A 138 -3.72 -4.07 -14.46
N LEU A 139 -5.00 -3.96 -14.79
CA LEU A 139 -5.50 -4.10 -16.16
C LEU A 139 -5.66 -2.75 -16.88
N VAL A 140 -5.43 -1.65 -16.18
CA VAL A 140 -5.49 -0.30 -16.75
C VAL A 140 -4.15 0.02 -17.41
N THR A 141 -4.16 0.21 -18.72
CA THR A 141 -2.97 0.50 -19.52
C THR A 141 -2.71 2.00 -19.69
N GLU A 142 -3.75 2.83 -19.45
CA GLU A 142 -3.68 4.28 -19.62
C GLU A 142 -4.37 5.00 -18.45
N PRO A 143 -3.92 6.20 -18.04
CA PRO A 143 -4.55 6.95 -16.94
C PRO A 143 -6.04 7.24 -17.13
N SER A 144 -6.52 7.35 -18.37
CA SER A 144 -7.94 7.51 -18.71
C SER A 144 -8.81 6.30 -18.36
N GLY A 145 -8.19 5.13 -18.11
CA GLY A 145 -8.85 3.88 -17.74
C GLY A 145 -9.35 3.81 -16.30
N PHE A 146 -8.93 4.72 -15.42
CA PHE A 146 -9.38 4.78 -14.03
C PHE A 146 -10.81 5.33 -13.94
N ARG A 147 -11.82 4.44 -14.09
CA ARG A 147 -13.25 4.79 -14.13
C ARG A 147 -14.04 3.98 -13.11
N VAL A 148 -15.16 4.57 -12.67
CA VAL A 148 -16.16 3.85 -11.85
C VAL A 148 -16.74 2.67 -12.65
N GLN A 149 -16.75 1.50 -12.03
CA GLN A 149 -17.21 0.23 -12.59
C GLN A 149 -18.58 -0.15 -12.02
N GLY A 150 -19.46 -0.75 -12.83
CA GLY A 150 -20.77 -1.20 -12.35
C GLY A 150 -21.84 -0.11 -12.30
N ARG A 151 -21.79 0.87 -13.20
CA ARG A 151 -22.86 1.88 -13.35
C ARG A 151 -24.11 1.34 -14.04
N ARG A 152 -23.96 0.30 -14.85
CA ARG A 152 -25.07 -0.41 -15.50
C ARG A 152 -25.41 -1.66 -14.69
N ALA A 153 -26.67 -2.08 -14.75
CA ALA A 153 -27.15 -3.22 -13.96
C ALA A 153 -26.37 -4.53 -14.26
N GLU A 154 -26.07 -4.78 -15.54
CA GLU A 154 -25.35 -5.96 -16.00
C GLU A 154 -23.90 -5.97 -15.49
N GLU A 155 -23.23 -4.80 -15.51
CA GLU A 155 -21.88 -4.62 -14.97
C GLU A 155 -21.88 -4.83 -13.46
N ALA A 156 -22.83 -4.24 -12.74
CA ALA A 156 -23.00 -4.40 -11.30
C ALA A 156 -23.24 -5.87 -10.91
N LEU A 157 -24.08 -6.59 -11.68
CA LEU A 157 -24.33 -8.01 -11.48
C LEU A 157 -23.05 -8.84 -11.71
N THR A 158 -22.26 -8.46 -12.70
CA THR A 158 -20.95 -9.12 -12.96
C THR A 158 -20.02 -8.95 -11.77
N ILE A 159 -19.85 -7.74 -11.23
CA ILE A 159 -19.01 -7.47 -10.05
C ILE A 159 -19.52 -8.25 -8.83
N LEU A 160 -20.84 -8.31 -8.61
CA LEU A 160 -21.42 -9.10 -7.53
C LEU A 160 -21.09 -10.60 -7.69
N ARG A 161 -21.21 -11.16 -8.90
CA ARG A 161 -20.87 -12.55 -9.17
C ARG A 161 -19.38 -12.82 -8.91
N GLN A 162 -18.51 -11.95 -9.38
CA GLN A 162 -17.06 -12.02 -9.13
C GLN A 162 -16.73 -12.06 -7.61
N ALA A 163 -17.35 -11.18 -6.84
CA ALA A 163 -17.16 -11.14 -5.39
C ALA A 163 -17.64 -12.43 -4.69
N LEU A 164 -18.80 -12.97 -5.10
CA LEU A 164 -19.33 -14.23 -4.59
C LEU A 164 -18.44 -15.44 -4.97
N GLU A 165 -17.87 -15.44 -6.16
CA GLU A 165 -16.95 -16.49 -6.60
C GLU A 165 -15.63 -16.46 -5.83
N LEU A 166 -15.08 -15.28 -5.55
CA LEU A 166 -13.91 -15.14 -4.68
C LEU A 166 -14.19 -15.63 -3.25
N GLU A 167 -15.36 -15.31 -2.68
CA GLU A 167 -15.77 -15.84 -1.38
C GLU A 167 -15.85 -17.36 -1.40
N ARG A 168 -16.54 -17.95 -2.39
CA ARG A 168 -16.68 -19.42 -2.52
C ARG A 168 -15.34 -20.13 -2.70
N THR A 169 -14.40 -19.46 -3.37
CA THR A 169 -13.05 -19.98 -3.60
C THR A 169 -12.18 -19.91 -2.33
N GLY A 170 -12.62 -19.18 -1.28
CA GLY A 170 -11.96 -19.16 0.03
C GLY A 170 -11.18 -17.88 0.33
N CYS A 171 -11.43 -16.77 -0.36
CA CYS A 171 -10.93 -15.48 0.05
C CYS A 171 -11.44 -15.11 1.45
N PHE A 172 -10.62 -14.46 2.27
CA PHE A 172 -11.01 -14.03 3.61
C PHE A 172 -11.69 -12.65 3.64
N GLY A 173 -11.65 -11.91 2.56
CA GLY A 173 -12.26 -10.59 2.35
C GLY A 173 -12.17 -10.18 0.89
N VAL A 174 -12.86 -9.10 0.53
CA VAL A 174 -12.86 -8.55 -0.84
C VAL A 174 -12.74 -7.04 -0.79
N VAL A 175 -11.81 -6.49 -1.57
CA VAL A 175 -11.74 -5.06 -1.87
C VAL A 175 -12.74 -4.71 -2.96
N LEU A 176 -13.51 -3.63 -2.76
CA LEU A 176 -14.41 -3.04 -3.74
C LEU A 176 -13.84 -1.68 -4.15
N GLU A 177 -13.32 -1.57 -5.38
CA GLU A 177 -12.70 -0.34 -5.86
C GLU A 177 -13.54 0.35 -6.93
N CYS A 178 -13.81 1.66 -6.73
CA CYS A 178 -14.55 2.50 -7.67
C CYS A 178 -15.88 1.88 -8.13
N VAL A 179 -16.63 1.31 -7.19
CA VAL A 179 -17.96 0.74 -7.39
C VAL A 179 -19.01 1.70 -6.82
N PRO A 180 -20.15 1.95 -7.48
CA PRO A 180 -21.21 2.80 -6.92
C PRO A 180 -21.64 2.34 -5.52
N ASP A 181 -21.85 3.28 -4.62
CA ASP A 181 -22.14 3.06 -3.20
C ASP A 181 -23.28 2.06 -2.94
N ARG A 182 -24.39 2.21 -3.65
CA ARG A 182 -25.56 1.30 -3.54
C ARG A 182 -25.23 -0.12 -4.00
N VAL A 183 -24.36 -0.26 -5.02
CA VAL A 183 -23.90 -1.58 -5.50
C VAL A 183 -22.97 -2.21 -4.49
N ALA A 184 -22.02 -1.45 -3.96
CA ALA A 184 -21.12 -1.89 -2.90
C ALA A 184 -21.87 -2.31 -1.63
N ALA A 185 -22.87 -1.54 -1.21
CA ALA A 185 -23.77 -1.88 -0.11
C ALA A 185 -24.51 -3.23 -0.35
N LEU A 186 -24.99 -3.44 -1.58
CA LEU A 186 -25.64 -4.71 -1.96
C LEU A 186 -24.67 -5.89 -1.88
N ILE A 187 -23.44 -5.72 -2.40
CA ILE A 187 -22.39 -6.75 -2.36
C ILE A 187 -22.04 -7.07 -0.89
N THR A 188 -21.82 -6.05 -0.08
CA THR A 188 -21.47 -6.20 1.36
C THR A 188 -22.54 -7.01 2.11
N ARG A 189 -23.84 -6.77 1.83
CA ARG A 189 -24.94 -7.54 2.45
C ARG A 189 -25.00 -8.99 1.98
N ARG A 190 -24.54 -9.30 0.78
CA ARG A 190 -24.60 -10.65 0.18
C ARG A 190 -23.42 -11.53 0.57
N LEU A 191 -22.25 -10.94 0.82
CA LEU A 191 -21.06 -11.67 1.23
C LEU A 191 -21.12 -12.02 2.72
N LYS A 192 -20.49 -13.14 3.10
CA LYS A 192 -20.25 -13.54 4.49
C LYS A 192 -18.89 -13.08 5.00
N ILE A 193 -17.97 -12.79 4.09
CA ILE A 193 -16.63 -12.24 4.36
C ILE A 193 -16.66 -10.70 4.29
N PRO A 194 -15.74 -10.01 5.00
CA PRO A 194 -15.71 -8.55 5.03
C PRO A 194 -15.37 -7.94 3.66
N THR A 195 -15.97 -6.77 3.41
CA THR A 195 -15.67 -5.92 2.26
C THR A 195 -14.86 -4.70 2.71
N ILE A 196 -13.82 -4.33 1.94
CA ILE A 196 -13.00 -3.14 2.13
C ILE A 196 -13.22 -2.22 0.94
N GLY A 197 -13.79 -1.04 1.17
CA GLY A 197 -14.08 -0.06 0.12
C GLY A 197 -12.93 0.90 -0.16
N ILE A 198 -12.76 1.24 -1.43
CA ILE A 198 -12.01 2.40 -1.88
C ILE A 198 -12.78 3.05 -3.03
N GLY A 199 -13.32 4.25 -2.80
CA GLY A 199 -14.27 4.85 -3.75
C GLY A 199 -15.55 4.03 -3.94
N ALA A 200 -16.01 3.33 -2.91
CA ALA A 200 -17.17 2.42 -2.95
C ALA A 200 -18.26 2.80 -1.90
N GLY A 201 -18.20 3.99 -1.34
CA GLY A 201 -19.18 4.46 -0.34
C GLY A 201 -18.93 3.94 1.07
N ALA A 202 -19.80 4.31 2.00
CA ALA A 202 -19.61 4.10 3.44
C ALA A 202 -20.10 2.72 3.96
N ASP A 203 -20.85 1.98 3.16
CA ASP A 203 -21.53 0.76 3.61
C ASP A 203 -20.66 -0.51 3.59
N CYS A 204 -19.42 -0.44 3.09
CA CYS A 204 -18.45 -1.52 3.24
C CYS A 204 -18.07 -1.75 4.70
N ASP A 205 -17.63 -2.96 5.05
CA ASP A 205 -17.22 -3.31 6.42
C ASP A 205 -15.92 -2.58 6.84
N GLY A 206 -15.12 -2.12 5.89
CA GLY A 206 -13.92 -1.30 6.10
C GLY A 206 -13.63 -0.37 4.94
N GLN A 207 -12.57 0.42 5.09
CA GLN A 207 -12.09 1.37 4.08
C GLN A 207 -10.57 1.26 3.93
N VAL A 208 -10.08 1.43 2.71
CA VAL A 208 -8.65 1.58 2.42
C VAL A 208 -8.39 2.88 1.65
N LEU A 209 -7.26 3.52 1.92
CA LEU A 209 -6.71 4.62 1.12
C LEU A 209 -5.21 4.39 0.89
N VAL A 210 -4.72 4.96 -0.20
CA VAL A 210 -3.29 5.13 -0.44
C VAL A 210 -2.77 6.20 0.52
N LEU A 211 -1.75 5.88 1.32
CA LEU A 211 -1.20 6.79 2.34
C LEU A 211 -0.72 8.12 1.72
N HIS A 212 -0.08 8.06 0.56
CA HIS A 212 0.42 9.25 -0.14
C HIS A 212 -0.71 10.20 -0.54
N ASP A 213 -1.85 9.65 -0.98
CA ASP A 213 -3.04 10.45 -1.30
C ASP A 213 -3.63 11.09 -0.04
N LEU A 214 -3.78 10.30 1.03
CA LEU A 214 -4.28 10.75 2.33
C LEU A 214 -3.43 11.91 2.90
N LEU A 215 -2.10 11.85 2.72
CA LEU A 215 -1.14 12.82 3.23
C LEU A 215 -0.88 14.00 2.29
N GLY A 216 -1.46 14.00 1.08
CA GLY A 216 -1.20 15.06 0.09
C GLY A 216 0.26 15.06 -0.40
N LEU A 217 0.85 13.88 -0.59
CA LEU A 217 2.17 13.68 -1.20
C LEU A 217 2.09 13.42 -2.71
N HIS A 218 0.90 13.16 -3.22
CA HIS A 218 0.69 12.90 -4.64
C HIS A 218 0.79 14.18 -5.47
N HIS A 219 1.51 14.11 -6.59
CA HIS A 219 1.54 15.18 -7.59
C HIS A 219 0.37 15.01 -8.56
N GLY A 220 -0.50 16.02 -8.66
CA GLY A 220 -1.64 16.03 -9.56
C GLY A 220 -3.00 16.10 -8.82
N ARG A 221 -4.09 15.86 -9.58
CA ARG A 221 -5.44 15.92 -9.03
C ARG A 221 -5.78 14.60 -8.33
N ALA A 222 -6.02 14.66 -7.03
CA ALA A 222 -6.50 13.51 -6.26
C ALA A 222 -7.83 12.98 -6.81
N ALA A 223 -8.05 11.67 -6.76
CA ALA A 223 -9.31 11.06 -7.12
C ALA A 223 -10.45 11.59 -6.23
N ARG A 224 -11.67 11.67 -6.77
CA ARG A 224 -12.83 12.27 -6.08
C ARG A 224 -13.10 11.66 -4.69
N PHE A 225 -12.82 10.38 -4.51
CA PHE A 225 -13.07 9.67 -3.25
C PHE A 225 -11.97 9.90 -2.20
N VAL A 226 -10.85 10.52 -2.57
CA VAL A 226 -9.75 10.78 -1.66
C VAL A 226 -10.07 12.00 -0.80
N LYS A 227 -10.13 11.80 0.51
CA LYS A 227 -10.09 12.87 1.48
C LYS A 227 -8.64 13.04 1.95
N GLN A 228 -8.06 14.20 1.70
CA GLN A 228 -6.76 14.58 2.23
C GLN A 228 -6.91 15.01 3.69
N TYR A 229 -6.11 14.44 4.57
CA TYR A 229 -6.07 14.77 6.00
C TYR A 229 -4.89 15.66 6.35
N ALA A 230 -3.90 15.78 5.46
CA ALA A 230 -2.72 16.63 5.62
C ALA A 230 -2.21 17.12 4.26
N ARG A 231 -1.30 18.10 4.28
CA ARG A 231 -0.56 18.61 3.12
C ARG A 231 0.94 18.44 3.35
N VAL A 232 1.36 17.20 3.49
CA VAL A 232 2.76 16.87 3.84
C VAL A 232 3.72 17.29 2.72
N GLY A 233 3.32 17.24 1.45
CA GLY A 233 4.13 17.73 0.33
C GLY A 233 4.52 19.20 0.48
N GLU A 234 3.57 20.06 0.89
CA GLU A 234 3.86 21.48 1.16
C GLU A 234 4.82 21.65 2.36
N ALA A 235 4.64 20.83 3.41
CA ALA A 235 5.52 20.89 4.59
C ALA A 235 6.97 20.49 4.24
N ILE A 236 7.13 19.44 3.44
CA ILE A 236 8.45 19.00 2.94
C ILE A 236 9.07 20.11 2.10
N THR A 237 8.33 20.70 1.17
CA THR A 237 8.83 21.78 0.31
C THR A 237 9.31 22.97 1.13
N ARG A 238 8.53 23.42 2.13
CA ARG A 238 8.95 24.51 3.01
C ARG A 238 10.21 24.16 3.81
N ALA A 239 10.29 22.97 4.39
CA ALA A 239 11.44 22.55 5.18
C ALA A 239 12.73 22.47 4.33
N VAL A 240 12.63 21.86 3.14
CA VAL A 240 13.78 21.75 2.21
C VAL A 240 14.21 23.12 1.70
N THR A 241 13.25 24.02 1.42
CA THR A 241 13.54 25.39 1.02
C THR A 241 14.30 26.13 2.11
N ALA A 242 13.83 26.07 3.35
CA ALA A 242 14.50 26.71 4.50
C ALA A 242 15.93 26.17 4.69
N TYR A 243 16.10 24.86 4.65
CA TYR A 243 17.42 24.22 4.73
C TYR A 243 18.36 24.70 3.61
N ARG A 244 17.89 24.70 2.37
CA ARG A 244 18.66 25.22 1.21
C ARG A 244 19.13 26.66 1.44
N ASP A 245 18.23 27.53 1.90
CA ASP A 245 18.53 28.94 2.08
C ASP A 245 19.47 29.20 3.27
N ASP A 246 19.35 28.41 4.33
CA ASP A 246 20.27 28.44 5.46
C ASP A 246 21.68 28.00 5.06
N VAL A 247 21.80 26.92 4.29
CA VAL A 247 23.11 26.47 3.76
C VAL A 247 23.73 27.55 2.87
N ARG A 248 22.96 28.10 1.92
CA ARG A 248 23.45 29.10 0.97
C ARG A 248 23.85 30.42 1.64
N SER A 249 23.21 30.78 2.74
CA SER A 249 23.52 32.00 3.49
C SER A 249 24.53 31.80 4.64
N GLY A 250 25.05 30.57 4.83
CA GLY A 250 25.97 30.25 5.91
C GLY A 250 25.33 30.20 7.32
N ARG A 251 24.01 30.23 7.42
CA ARG A 251 23.32 30.06 8.72
C ARG A 251 23.34 28.62 9.22
N TYR A 252 23.48 27.64 8.31
CA TYR A 252 23.67 26.23 8.62
C TYR A 252 24.94 25.69 7.95
N PRO A 253 25.81 24.92 8.66
CA PRO A 253 25.70 24.60 10.10
C PRO A 253 26.11 25.80 10.97
N SER A 254 25.48 25.96 12.13
CA SER A 254 25.97 26.86 13.18
C SER A 254 26.94 26.14 14.07
N VAL A 255 27.56 26.87 15.02
CA VAL A 255 28.48 26.29 16.02
C VAL A 255 27.85 25.11 16.79
N LYS A 256 26.54 25.13 17.02
CA LYS A 256 25.79 24.03 17.67
C LYS A 256 25.74 22.73 16.85
N HIS A 257 26.02 22.81 15.57
CA HIS A 257 25.96 21.69 14.61
C HIS A 257 27.38 21.24 14.17
N ALA A 258 28.43 21.82 14.77
CA ALA A 258 29.81 21.52 14.46
C ALA A 258 30.49 20.79 15.61
N TYR A 259 31.43 19.93 15.26
CA TYR A 259 32.33 19.31 16.22
C TYR A 259 33.60 20.16 16.33
N SER A 260 34.05 20.46 17.54
CA SER A 260 35.30 21.20 17.81
C SER A 260 36.44 20.25 18.05
N ILE A 261 37.65 20.66 17.69
CA ILE A 261 38.90 20.09 18.15
C ILE A 261 39.46 20.97 19.30
N ALA A 262 40.08 20.37 20.28
CA ALA A 262 40.72 21.14 21.35
C ALA A 262 41.82 22.05 20.77
N ASP A 263 41.94 23.29 21.28
CA ASP A 263 42.88 24.31 20.78
C ASP A 263 44.31 23.83 20.76
N GLU A 264 44.71 23.05 21.73
CA GLU A 264 46.07 22.47 21.84
C GLU A 264 46.32 21.49 20.68
N GLU A 265 45.41 20.59 20.41
CA GLU A 265 45.53 19.62 19.32
C GLU A 265 45.45 20.30 17.94
N PHE A 266 44.64 21.35 17.80
CA PHE A 266 44.63 22.12 16.57
C PHE A 266 45.94 22.82 16.29
N ARG A 267 46.55 23.45 17.34
CA ARG A 267 47.90 24.03 17.25
C ARG A 267 48.96 22.98 16.93
N ARG A 268 48.86 21.79 17.51
CA ARG A 268 49.74 20.66 17.19
C ARG A 268 49.63 20.24 15.73
N LEU A 269 48.42 20.11 15.23
CA LEU A 269 48.17 19.80 13.82
C LEU A 269 48.78 20.86 12.89
N GLN A 270 48.61 22.14 13.20
CA GLN A 270 49.23 23.22 12.42
C GLN A 270 50.77 23.14 12.38
N ARG A 271 51.41 22.76 13.48
CA ARG A 271 52.90 22.54 13.53
C ARG A 271 53.29 21.34 12.66
N LEU A 272 52.56 20.26 12.69
CA LEU A 272 52.84 19.07 11.86
C LEU A 272 52.76 19.40 10.36
N LEU A 273 51.77 20.16 9.97
CA LEU A 273 51.58 20.57 8.54
C LEU A 273 52.74 21.46 8.03
N ARG A 274 53.36 22.29 8.90
CA ARG A 274 54.55 23.12 8.54
C ARG A 274 55.83 22.31 8.39
N ARG A 275 55.93 21.13 9.05
CA ARG A 275 57.17 20.27 9.00
C ARG A 275 57.15 19.36 7.75
N ASN A 276 56.01 19.18 7.10
CA ASN A 276 55.87 18.35 5.90
C ASN A 276 55.88 19.16 4.59
N ARG A 277 56.21 20.44 4.64
CA ARG A 277 56.57 21.30 3.52
C ARG A 277 58.05 21.56 3.52
#